data_d3de7c50d8d4d69c2e9ca4d607a88adb
#
_entry.id   d3de7c50d8d4d69c2e9ca4d607a88adb
#
_cell.length_a   1.000
_cell.length_b   1.000
_cell.length_c   1.000
_cell.angle_alpha   90.00
_cell.angle_beta   90.00
_cell.angle_gamma   90.00
#
_symmetry.space_group_name_H-M   'P 1'
#
loop_
_entity.id
_entity.type
_entity.pdbx_description
1 polymer ?
#
loop_
_entity_poly.entity_id
_entity_poly.type
_entity_poly.pdbx_seq_one_letter_code
_entity_poly.pdbx_strand_id
1 'polypeptide(L)'
;MTIIDDTYNANLESTIAAIDYLTGFSGNGRRILVFGDMFELGDQSQDQHIKVGQKCTTADLDLVYTVGTETIATDASMVDGPEHAHFDSKEELGTALQNAVKNGDKILVKGSRGMAMETIIDKLVN
;
A
#
# COMPACT_ATOMS: atom_id res chain seq x y z
N MET A 1 -10.62 7.33 11.63
CA MET A 1 -9.81 6.84 10.49
C MET A 1 -9.01 8.01 9.94
N THR A 2 -7.73 7.80 9.74
CA THR A 2 -6.84 8.79 9.16
C THR A 2 -6.36 8.27 7.81
N ILE A 3 -6.51 9.07 6.75
CA ILE A 3 -6.05 8.69 5.41
C ILE A 3 -4.86 9.57 5.04
N ILE A 4 -3.76 8.93 4.67
CA ILE A 4 -2.57 9.61 4.17
C ILE A 4 -2.57 9.44 2.65
N ASP A 5 -2.85 10.53 1.95
CA ASP A 5 -2.91 10.53 0.49
C ASP A 5 -1.50 10.81 -0.07
N ASP A 6 -0.84 9.76 -0.55
CA ASP A 6 0.47 9.85 -1.18
C ASP A 6 0.40 9.23 -2.58
N THR A 7 -0.60 9.69 -3.36
CA THR A 7 -0.96 9.09 -4.64
C THR A 7 -0.33 9.80 -5.84
N TYR A 8 0.48 10.83 -5.60
CA TYR A 8 1.05 11.64 -6.67
C TYR A 8 2.13 10.92 -7.46
N ASN A 9 3.01 10.21 -6.76
CA ASN A 9 4.13 9.49 -7.39
C ASN A 9 4.63 8.39 -6.45
N ALA A 10 5.35 7.42 -7.02
CA ALA A 10 5.94 6.36 -6.22
C ALA A 10 7.24 5.87 -6.85
N ASN A 11 8.30 5.84 -6.04
CA ASN A 11 9.53 5.13 -6.33
C ASN A 11 9.94 4.39 -5.05
N LEU A 12 10.99 3.60 -5.12
CA LEU A 12 11.40 2.78 -3.96
C LEU A 12 11.71 3.64 -2.75
N GLU A 13 12.50 4.70 -2.93
CA GLU A 13 12.91 5.57 -1.83
C GLU A 13 11.70 6.26 -1.18
N SER A 14 10.81 6.84 -1.98
CA SER A 14 9.63 7.52 -1.44
C SER A 14 8.65 6.56 -0.79
N THR A 15 8.56 5.33 -1.30
CA THR A 15 7.67 4.33 -0.74
C THR A 15 8.18 3.85 0.63
N ILE A 16 9.48 3.59 0.75
CA ILE A 16 10.08 3.22 2.04
C ILE A 16 9.90 4.35 3.05
N ALA A 17 10.16 5.60 2.64
CA ALA A 17 9.99 6.76 3.53
C ALA A 17 8.53 6.90 3.98
N ALA A 18 7.57 6.66 3.09
CA ALA A 18 6.15 6.74 3.43
C ALA A 18 5.73 5.66 4.43
N ILE A 19 6.27 4.45 4.27
CA ILE A 19 6.02 3.36 5.23
C ILE A 19 6.58 3.73 6.60
N ASP A 20 7.80 4.29 6.64
CA ASP A 20 8.39 4.75 7.90
C ASP A 20 7.55 5.85 8.54
N TYR A 21 7.01 6.76 7.74
CA TYR A 21 6.12 7.81 8.24
C TYR A 21 4.86 7.20 8.86
N LEU A 22 4.24 6.25 8.17
CA LEU A 22 3.04 5.57 8.67
C LEU A 22 3.29 4.85 9.99
N THR A 23 4.39 4.11 10.07
CA THR A 23 4.71 3.33 11.28
C THR A 23 5.22 4.19 12.42
N GLY A 24 5.58 5.45 12.14
CA GLY A 24 5.99 6.41 13.14
C GLY A 24 4.84 7.10 13.89
N PHE A 25 3.60 6.94 13.45
CA PHE A 25 2.45 7.49 14.16
C PHE A 25 2.30 6.83 15.52
N SER A 26 2.07 7.64 16.54
CA SER A 26 1.74 7.14 17.88
C SER A 26 0.26 6.79 17.97
N GLY A 27 -0.10 5.95 18.93
CA GLY A 27 -1.48 5.58 19.20
C GLY A 27 -1.77 4.12 18.89
N ASN A 28 -3.01 3.71 19.10
CA ASN A 28 -3.41 2.30 19.07
C ASN A 28 -4.08 1.85 17.77
N GLY A 29 -4.24 2.74 16.80
CA GLY A 29 -4.87 2.40 15.53
C GLY A 29 -4.01 1.47 14.69
N ARG A 30 -4.66 0.63 13.89
CA ARG A 30 -3.94 -0.22 12.95
C ARG A 30 -3.28 0.64 11.86
N ARG A 31 -2.20 0.12 11.32
CA ARG A 31 -1.46 0.75 10.22
C ARG A 31 -1.65 -0.07 8.97
N ILE A 32 -2.28 0.54 7.97
CA ILE A 32 -2.68 -0.14 6.74
C ILE A 32 -1.99 0.53 5.55
N LEU A 33 -1.31 -0.27 4.73
CA LEU A 33 -0.73 0.21 3.47
C LEU A 33 -1.60 -0.28 2.31
N VAL A 34 -1.95 0.64 1.42
CA VAL A 34 -2.59 0.34 0.14
C VAL A 34 -1.62 0.78 -0.95
N PHE A 35 -1.08 -0.18 -1.69
CA PHE A 35 0.06 0.06 -2.57
C PHE A 35 -0.24 -0.38 -4.00
N GLY A 36 -0.11 0.57 -4.95
CA GLY A 36 -0.18 0.31 -6.38
C GLY A 36 1.20 0.33 -7.02
N ASP A 37 1.26 -0.04 -8.28
CA ASP A 37 2.53 -0.18 -9.01
C ASP A 37 3.38 1.09 -8.99
N MET A 38 4.69 0.89 -8.93
CA MET A 38 5.67 1.91 -9.25
C MET A 38 6.02 1.77 -10.73
N PHE A 39 5.89 2.87 -11.48
CA PHE A 39 6.11 2.86 -12.92
C PHE A 39 7.54 3.29 -13.29
N GLU A 40 7.90 3.03 -14.54
CA GLU A 40 9.14 3.52 -15.17
C GLU A 40 10.43 2.95 -14.55
N LEU A 41 10.35 1.74 -13.98
CA LEU A 41 11.51 1.10 -13.37
C LEU A 41 12.27 0.16 -14.32
N GLY A 42 11.70 -0.16 -15.47
CA GLY A 42 12.33 -1.06 -16.45
C GLY A 42 12.66 -2.42 -15.83
N ASP A 43 13.89 -2.89 -16.06
CA ASP A 43 14.34 -4.19 -15.58
C ASP A 43 14.46 -4.29 -14.06
N GLN A 44 14.43 -3.15 -13.36
CA GLN A 44 14.53 -3.12 -11.91
C GLN A 44 13.16 -3.25 -11.22
N SER A 45 12.08 -3.27 -11.98
CA SER A 45 10.73 -3.23 -11.41
C SER A 45 10.47 -4.38 -10.45
N GLN A 46 10.73 -5.62 -10.85
CA GLN A 46 10.49 -6.78 -10.00
C GLN A 46 11.29 -6.70 -8.71
N ASP A 47 12.59 -6.41 -8.81
CA ASP A 47 13.46 -6.33 -7.64
C ASP A 47 13.02 -5.24 -6.67
N GLN A 48 12.65 -4.06 -7.18
CA GLN A 48 12.23 -2.96 -6.32
C GLN A 48 10.86 -3.20 -5.68
N HIS A 49 9.94 -3.83 -6.40
CA HIS A 49 8.65 -4.22 -5.81
C HIS A 49 8.82 -5.29 -4.72
N ILE A 50 9.77 -6.22 -4.89
CA ILE A 50 10.13 -7.18 -3.85
C ILE A 50 10.70 -6.46 -2.62
N LYS A 51 11.54 -5.44 -2.82
CA LYS A 51 12.11 -4.67 -1.71
C LYS A 51 11.02 -3.96 -0.89
N VAL A 52 9.97 -3.49 -1.53
CA VAL A 52 8.84 -2.92 -0.80
C VAL A 52 8.17 -3.99 0.07
N GLY A 53 7.96 -5.18 -0.46
CA GLY A 53 7.40 -6.29 0.32
C GLY A 53 8.28 -6.70 1.48
N GLN A 54 9.60 -6.71 1.29
CA GLN A 54 10.55 -6.98 2.38
C GLN A 54 10.47 -5.92 3.46
N LYS A 55 10.35 -4.65 3.07
CA LYS A 55 10.14 -3.55 4.01
C LYS A 55 8.85 -3.75 4.80
N CYS A 56 7.76 -4.12 4.14
CA CYS A 56 6.48 -4.39 4.81
C CYS A 56 6.57 -5.53 5.82
N THR A 57 7.39 -6.54 5.52
CA THR A 57 7.58 -7.69 6.41
C THR A 57 8.25 -7.30 7.72
N THR A 58 9.15 -6.32 7.69
CA THR A 58 9.88 -5.88 8.89
C THR A 58 9.29 -4.64 9.54
N ALA A 59 8.37 -3.95 8.87
CA ALA A 59 7.71 -2.77 9.41
C ALA A 59 6.52 -3.20 10.29
N ASP A 60 6.11 -2.29 11.17
CA ASP A 60 4.98 -2.53 12.08
C ASP A 60 3.66 -2.20 11.38
N LEU A 61 3.32 -3.01 10.38
CA LEU A 61 2.08 -2.88 9.61
C LEU A 61 1.11 -4.00 9.98
N ASP A 62 -0.17 -3.67 10.01
CA ASP A 62 -1.23 -4.63 10.35
C ASP A 62 -1.87 -5.25 9.11
N LEU A 63 -1.93 -4.49 8.01
CA LEU A 63 -2.59 -4.93 6.79
C LEU A 63 -1.93 -4.26 5.58
N VAL A 64 -1.70 -5.03 4.51
CA VAL A 64 -1.17 -4.52 3.24
C VAL A 64 -2.05 -5.03 2.10
N TYR A 65 -2.69 -4.11 1.40
CA TYR A 65 -3.43 -4.42 0.18
C TYR A 65 -2.66 -3.89 -1.03
N THR A 66 -2.46 -4.74 -2.02
CA THR A 66 -1.77 -4.35 -3.25
C THR A 66 -2.69 -4.50 -4.46
N VAL A 67 -2.43 -3.70 -5.49
CA VAL A 67 -3.18 -3.74 -6.76
C VAL A 67 -2.24 -3.40 -7.92
N GLY A 68 -2.43 -4.09 -9.03
CA GLY A 68 -1.67 -3.86 -10.25
C GLY A 68 -0.88 -5.09 -10.67
N THR A 69 -0.13 -4.95 -11.75
CA THR A 69 0.66 -6.05 -12.30
C THR A 69 1.99 -6.24 -11.56
N GLU A 70 2.66 -5.12 -11.27
CA GLU A 70 4.00 -5.14 -10.68
C GLU A 70 3.97 -5.48 -9.19
N THR A 71 2.93 -5.06 -8.49
CA THR A 71 2.80 -5.32 -7.04
C THR A 71 2.48 -6.78 -6.73
N ILE A 72 2.24 -7.64 -7.72
CA ILE A 72 2.18 -9.08 -7.50
C ILE A 72 3.45 -9.56 -6.83
N ALA A 73 4.62 -9.04 -7.25
CA ALA A 73 5.90 -9.38 -6.64
C ALA A 73 5.99 -8.90 -5.18
N THR A 74 5.40 -7.74 -4.89
CA THR A 74 5.34 -7.23 -3.52
C THR A 74 4.55 -8.15 -2.62
N ASP A 75 3.35 -8.52 -3.04
CA ASP A 75 2.46 -9.42 -2.29
C ASP A 75 3.14 -10.77 -2.05
N ALA A 76 3.74 -11.36 -3.08
CA ALA A 76 4.38 -12.66 -2.99
C ALA A 76 5.58 -12.67 -2.04
N SER A 77 6.23 -11.53 -1.82
CA SER A 77 7.41 -11.43 -0.95
C SER A 77 7.08 -11.30 0.52
N MET A 78 5.80 -11.18 0.89
CA MET A 78 5.37 -10.99 2.29
C MET A 78 4.96 -12.32 2.96
N VAL A 79 5.68 -13.40 2.72
CA VAL A 79 5.31 -14.74 3.20
C VAL A 79 5.14 -14.81 4.72
N ASP A 80 6.05 -14.18 5.47
CA ASP A 80 6.03 -14.14 6.93
C ASP A 80 5.69 -12.73 7.44
N GLY A 81 5.01 -11.96 6.64
CA GLY A 81 4.73 -10.57 6.92
C GLY A 81 3.35 -10.33 7.53
N PRO A 82 2.86 -9.09 7.41
CA PRO A 82 1.53 -8.76 7.91
C PRO A 82 0.44 -9.48 7.11
N GLU A 83 -0.80 -9.40 7.60
CA GLU A 83 -1.93 -9.82 6.79
C GLU A 83 -1.92 -9.03 5.48
N HIS A 84 -2.10 -9.71 4.36
CA HIS A 84 -2.05 -9.04 3.06
C HIS A 84 -2.92 -9.72 2.03
N ALA A 85 -3.30 -8.98 0.99
CA ALA A 85 -4.05 -9.50 -0.15
C ALA A 85 -3.72 -8.68 -1.39
N HIS A 86 -3.74 -9.34 -2.54
CA HIS A 86 -3.54 -8.71 -3.84
C HIS A 86 -4.86 -8.67 -4.60
N PHE A 87 -5.11 -7.56 -5.31
CA PHE A 87 -6.34 -7.35 -6.06
C PHE A 87 -6.03 -7.07 -7.52
N ASP A 88 -6.90 -7.53 -8.41
CA ASP A 88 -6.75 -7.31 -9.84
C ASP A 88 -7.25 -5.94 -10.28
N SER A 89 -8.11 -5.31 -9.48
CA SER A 89 -8.66 -4.00 -9.80
C SER A 89 -8.75 -3.11 -8.55
N LYS A 90 -8.69 -1.81 -8.77
CA LYS A 90 -8.88 -0.83 -7.70
C LYS A 90 -10.29 -0.90 -7.12
N GLU A 91 -11.27 -1.24 -7.93
CA GLU A 91 -12.65 -1.37 -7.48
C GLU A 91 -12.78 -2.49 -6.44
N GLU A 92 -12.21 -3.65 -6.74
CA GLU A 92 -12.22 -4.78 -5.81
C GLU A 92 -11.48 -4.45 -4.52
N LEU A 93 -10.31 -3.83 -4.64
CA LEU A 93 -9.54 -3.42 -3.48
C LEU A 93 -10.34 -2.42 -2.63
N GLY A 94 -10.94 -1.43 -3.27
CA GLY A 94 -11.72 -0.41 -2.57
C GLY A 94 -12.88 -1.00 -1.80
N THR A 95 -13.58 -1.97 -2.38
CA THR A 95 -14.68 -2.66 -1.70
C THR A 95 -14.18 -3.45 -0.50
N ALA A 96 -13.08 -4.19 -0.67
CA ALA A 96 -12.47 -4.94 0.44
C ALA A 96 -12.02 -4.01 1.56
N LEU A 97 -11.42 -2.88 1.20
CA LEU A 97 -10.95 -1.90 2.17
C LEU A 97 -12.11 -1.28 2.96
N GLN A 98 -13.20 -0.91 2.28
CA GLN A 98 -14.40 -0.39 2.96
C GLN A 98 -14.91 -1.35 4.02
N ASN A 99 -14.87 -2.65 3.73
CA ASN A 99 -15.35 -3.68 4.65
C ASN A 99 -14.35 -3.98 5.77
N ALA A 100 -13.08 -3.67 5.56
CA ALA A 100 -12.02 -4.00 6.51
C ALA A 100 -11.72 -2.88 7.50
N VAL A 101 -11.94 -1.61 7.13
CA VAL A 101 -11.53 -0.47 7.97
C VAL A 101 -12.33 -0.36 9.24
N LYS A 102 -11.67 0.16 10.28
CA LYS A 102 -12.23 0.35 11.62
C LYS A 102 -11.84 1.73 12.15
N ASN A 103 -12.54 2.15 13.20
CA ASN A 103 -12.18 3.40 13.89
C ASN A 103 -10.73 3.37 14.35
N GLY A 104 -10.04 4.46 14.13
CA GLY A 104 -8.64 4.62 14.55
C GLY A 104 -7.62 4.16 13.54
N ASP A 105 -8.04 3.48 12.48
CA ASP A 105 -7.11 3.02 11.44
C ASP A 105 -6.38 4.19 10.78
N LYS A 106 -5.10 3.98 10.48
CA LYS A 106 -4.29 4.90 9.70
C LYS A 106 -3.96 4.21 8.39
N ILE A 107 -4.37 4.82 7.29
CA ILE A 107 -4.30 4.20 5.96
C ILE A 107 -3.42 5.07 5.06
N LEU A 108 -2.32 4.50 4.58
CA LEU A 108 -1.47 5.13 3.58
C LEU A 108 -1.81 4.58 2.22
N VAL A 109 -2.17 5.45 1.28
CA VAL A 109 -2.45 5.06 -0.11
C VAL A 109 -1.35 5.62 -0.99
N LYS A 110 -0.62 4.74 -1.68
CA LYS A 110 0.54 5.09 -2.47
C LYS A 110 0.62 4.29 -3.77
N GLY A 111 1.10 4.94 -4.81
CA GLY A 111 1.32 4.32 -6.12
C GLY A 111 1.74 5.38 -7.12
N SER A 112 2.23 4.97 -8.27
CA SER A 112 2.56 5.90 -9.34
C SER A 112 1.32 6.65 -9.80
N ARG A 113 1.51 7.90 -10.27
CA ARG A 113 0.40 8.75 -10.67
C ARG A 113 -0.53 8.08 -11.68
N GLY A 114 0.04 7.35 -12.64
CA GLY A 114 -0.74 6.63 -13.65
C GLY A 114 -1.64 5.54 -13.10
N MET A 115 -1.43 5.10 -11.85
CA MET A 115 -2.32 4.16 -11.18
C MET A 115 -3.62 4.81 -10.72
N ALA A 116 -3.66 6.14 -10.60
CA ALA A 116 -4.84 6.88 -10.14
C ALA A 116 -5.37 6.32 -8.80
N MET A 117 -4.48 6.12 -7.85
CA MET A 117 -4.82 5.50 -6.56
C MET A 117 -5.78 6.34 -5.72
N GLU A 118 -5.91 7.63 -6.02
CA GLU A 118 -6.88 8.50 -5.35
C GLU A 118 -8.32 8.03 -5.54
N THR A 119 -8.60 7.23 -6.56
CA THR A 119 -9.94 6.66 -6.75
C THR A 119 -10.33 5.71 -5.61
N ILE A 120 -9.34 5.06 -4.99
CA ILE A 120 -9.57 4.21 -3.82
C ILE A 120 -9.95 5.08 -2.62
N ILE A 121 -9.27 6.22 -2.46
CA ILE A 121 -9.59 7.18 -1.39
C ILE A 121 -11.02 7.70 -1.56
N ASP A 122 -11.39 8.07 -2.77
CA ASP A 122 -12.74 8.58 -3.07
C ASP A 122 -13.80 7.55 -2.69
N LYS A 123 -13.57 6.29 -3.01
CA LYS A 123 -14.48 5.21 -2.66
C LYS A 123 -14.59 5.03 -1.14
N LEU A 124 -13.47 5.17 -0.44
CA LEU A 124 -13.44 4.96 1.01
C LEU A 124 -14.18 6.05 1.77
N VAL A 125 -14.14 7.30 1.31
CA VAL A 125 -14.76 8.44 2.01
C VAL A 125 -16.17 8.76 1.53
N ASN A 126 -16.60 8.17 0.44
CA ASN A 126 -17.95 8.33 -0.10
C ASN A 126 -18.73 7.04 0.13
#